data_5ac17b1f9f18d27f5b25550edb543a15
#
_entry.id   5ac17b1f9f18d27f5b25550edb543a15
#
_cell.length_a   1.000
_cell.length_b   1.000
_cell.length_c   1.000
_cell.angle_alpha   90.00
_cell.angle_beta   90.00
_cell.angle_gamma   90.00
#
_symmetry.space_group_name_H-M   'P 1'
#
loop_
_entity.id
_entity.type
_entity.pdbx_description
1 polymer ?
#
loop_
_entity_poly.entity_id
_entity_poly.type
_entity_poly.pdbx_seq_one_letter_code
_entity_poly.pdbx_strand_id
1 'polypeptide(L)'
;MANIAVSHIDHPNLPAPSGTGTFIALFFSAWLALVFFLGARGAFVAQRGAPPLALLLGLLGPLTLFLLAYFTIRPVREFILSADLRLIVGMQAWRWAGLGFLTLYTYRILPGIFAWPAGLGDMAVGITAIPVLASLLRKPGFAGGKRFVAWNLLGILDLTVAVSIGALVPILAPNLYGAVTTAPMSQLPLVLIPVFLVPTFLMLHLTALFQSRRLAS
;
A
#
# COMPACT_ATOMS: atom_id res chain seq x y z
N MET A 1 -41.85 43.30 -4.04
CA MET A 1 -40.55 42.99 -3.40
C MET A 1 -40.66 41.59 -2.84
N ALA A 2 -40.05 40.62 -3.53
CA ALA A 2 -40.10 39.20 -3.12
C ALA A 2 -38.90 38.92 -2.19
N ASN A 3 -39.21 38.54 -0.94
CA ASN A 3 -38.23 38.14 0.05
C ASN A 3 -37.70 36.74 -0.35
N ILE A 4 -36.46 36.67 -0.85
CA ILE A 4 -35.78 35.40 -1.08
C ILE A 4 -35.27 34.93 0.30
N ALA A 5 -35.95 33.97 0.91
CA ALA A 5 -35.45 33.28 2.08
C ALA A 5 -34.20 32.46 1.69
N VAL A 6 -33.07 32.88 2.17
CA VAL A 6 -31.81 32.09 2.06
C VAL A 6 -32.02 30.89 2.98
N SER A 7 -32.26 29.72 2.38
CA SER A 7 -32.26 28.45 3.10
C SER A 7 -30.82 28.19 3.58
N HIS A 8 -30.61 28.21 4.90
CA HIS A 8 -29.41 27.68 5.53
C HIS A 8 -29.23 26.23 5.07
N ILE A 9 -28.18 25.99 4.27
CA ILE A 9 -27.72 24.64 4.00
C ILE A 9 -27.11 24.15 5.29
N ASP A 10 -27.85 23.33 6.03
CA ASP A 10 -27.28 22.57 7.15
C ASP A 10 -26.19 21.68 6.61
N HIS A 11 -24.95 22.08 6.86
CA HIS A 11 -23.81 21.19 6.64
C HIS A 11 -23.98 19.99 7.60
N PRO A 12 -24.07 18.76 7.08
CA PRO A 12 -24.10 17.59 7.95
C PRO A 12 -22.86 17.63 8.83
N ASN A 13 -23.05 17.73 10.15
CA ASN A 13 -21.98 17.61 11.13
C ASN A 13 -21.33 16.25 10.91
N LEU A 14 -20.13 16.25 10.31
CA LEU A 14 -19.32 15.04 10.20
C LEU A 14 -19.11 14.51 11.62
N PRO A 15 -19.42 13.23 11.90
CA PRO A 15 -19.22 12.69 13.23
C PRO A 15 -17.75 12.85 13.62
N ALA A 16 -17.49 13.34 14.83
CA ALA A 16 -16.15 13.44 15.37
C ALA A 16 -15.45 12.08 15.22
N PRO A 17 -14.18 12.03 14.83
CA PRO A 17 -13.47 10.77 14.65
C PRO A 17 -13.58 9.96 15.94
N SER A 18 -14.09 8.73 15.83
CA SER A 18 -14.12 7.80 16.95
C SER A 18 -12.72 7.65 17.50
N GLY A 19 -12.55 7.44 18.82
CA GLY A 19 -11.20 7.30 19.42
C GLY A 19 -10.31 6.28 18.70
N THR A 20 -10.91 5.27 18.06
CA THR A 20 -10.25 4.28 17.20
C THR A 20 -9.67 4.91 15.92
N GLY A 21 -10.42 5.78 15.24
CA GLY A 21 -9.93 6.47 14.04
C GLY A 21 -8.74 7.38 14.36
N THR A 22 -8.80 8.10 15.48
CA THR A 22 -7.70 8.92 15.97
C THR A 22 -6.45 8.09 16.28
N PHE A 23 -6.63 6.93 16.95
CA PHE A 23 -5.50 6.02 17.25
C PHE A 23 -4.82 5.51 15.98
N ILE A 24 -5.60 5.09 14.96
CA ILE A 24 -5.04 4.65 13.66
C ILE A 24 -4.27 5.77 13.00
N ALA A 25 -4.85 6.97 12.94
CA ALA A 25 -4.21 8.13 12.32
C ALA A 25 -2.88 8.45 13.03
N LEU A 26 -2.86 8.45 14.35
CA LEU A 26 -1.65 8.67 15.15
C LEU A 26 -0.60 7.58 14.90
N PHE A 27 -1.01 6.30 14.86
CA PHE A 27 -0.10 5.19 14.59
C PHE A 27 0.56 5.32 13.21
N PHE A 28 -0.23 5.52 12.14
CA PHE A 28 0.32 5.68 10.80
C PHE A 28 1.17 6.94 10.66
N SER A 29 0.79 8.05 11.31
CA SER A 29 1.58 9.28 11.32
C SER A 29 2.91 9.10 12.04
N ALA A 30 2.93 8.43 13.19
CA ALA A 30 4.14 8.13 13.94
C ALA A 30 5.07 7.18 13.15
N TRP A 31 4.50 6.16 12.50
CA TRP A 31 5.26 5.25 11.64
C TRP A 31 5.85 5.99 10.43
N LEU A 32 5.06 6.81 9.74
CA LEU A 32 5.55 7.63 8.64
C LEU A 32 6.68 8.58 9.08
N ALA A 33 6.50 9.25 10.22
CA ALA A 33 7.52 10.13 10.80
C ALA A 33 8.82 9.37 11.13
N LEU A 34 8.71 8.16 11.70
CA LEU A 34 9.85 7.31 11.99
C LEU A 34 10.59 6.91 10.70
N VAL A 35 9.86 6.46 9.67
CA VAL A 35 10.46 6.08 8.38
C VAL A 35 11.12 7.28 7.71
N PHE A 36 10.47 8.44 7.75
CA PHE A 36 11.04 9.69 7.23
C PHE A 36 12.32 10.07 7.96
N PHE A 37 12.32 10.04 9.30
CA PHE A 37 13.50 10.33 10.12
C PHE A 37 14.66 9.37 9.82
N LEU A 38 14.41 8.06 9.80
CA LEU A 38 15.40 7.05 9.47
C LEU A 38 15.93 7.20 8.03
N GLY A 39 15.04 7.50 7.09
CA GLY A 39 15.41 7.79 5.69
C GLY A 39 16.30 9.03 5.57
N ALA A 40 15.99 10.11 6.31
CA ALA A 40 16.82 11.32 6.36
C ALA A 40 18.22 11.07 6.93
N ARG A 41 18.35 10.07 7.80
CA ARG A 41 19.64 9.62 8.35
C ARG A 41 20.37 8.62 7.45
N GLY A 42 19.80 8.23 6.30
CA GLY A 42 20.37 7.24 5.39
C GLY A 42 20.36 5.80 5.92
N ALA A 43 19.52 5.50 6.93
CA ALA A 43 19.51 4.20 7.60
C ALA A 43 19.17 3.02 6.68
N PHE A 44 18.51 3.27 5.54
CA PHE A 44 18.11 2.25 4.58
C PHE A 44 19.11 2.02 3.44
N VAL A 45 20.16 2.83 3.38
CA VAL A 45 21.19 2.73 2.33
C VAL A 45 22.12 1.57 2.64
N ALA A 46 22.13 0.56 1.77
CA ALA A 46 23.05 -0.58 1.88
C ALA A 46 24.40 -0.26 1.21
N GLN A 47 25.48 -0.91 1.68
CA GLN A 47 26.76 -0.89 0.98
C GLN A 47 26.65 -1.65 -0.36
N ARG A 48 27.48 -1.27 -1.34
CA ARG A 48 27.48 -1.96 -2.64
C ARG A 48 27.77 -3.46 -2.47
N GLY A 49 26.90 -4.29 -3.05
CA GLY A 49 27.02 -5.74 -3.00
C GLY A 49 26.49 -6.38 -1.69
N ALA A 50 26.10 -5.59 -0.71
CA ALA A 50 25.47 -6.10 0.51
C ALA A 50 23.94 -6.18 0.35
N PRO A 51 23.28 -7.18 0.96
CA PRO A 51 21.83 -7.25 1.02
C PRO A 51 21.24 -6.00 1.70
N PRO A 52 20.13 -5.44 1.20
CA PRO A 52 19.49 -4.24 1.79
C PRO A 52 18.68 -4.60 3.05
N LEU A 53 19.35 -5.13 4.08
CA LEU A 53 18.69 -5.67 5.27
C LEU A 53 17.81 -4.66 5.99
N ALA A 54 18.26 -3.41 6.14
CA ALA A 54 17.48 -2.37 6.80
C ALA A 54 16.19 -2.07 6.03
N LEU A 55 16.25 -2.03 4.70
CA LEU A 55 15.07 -1.85 3.85
C LEU A 55 14.12 -3.05 3.96
N LEU A 56 14.64 -4.27 3.92
CA LEU A 56 13.84 -5.49 4.09
C LEU A 56 13.20 -5.57 5.48
N LEU A 57 13.90 -5.19 6.53
CA LEU A 57 13.35 -5.09 7.88
C LEU A 57 12.25 -4.03 7.98
N GLY A 58 12.46 -2.87 7.36
CA GLY A 58 11.46 -1.82 7.29
C GLY A 58 10.19 -2.22 6.53
N LEU A 59 10.32 -3.10 5.53
CA LEU A 59 9.18 -3.65 4.79
C LEU A 59 8.52 -4.82 5.51
N LEU A 60 9.29 -5.83 5.91
CA LEU A 60 8.77 -7.09 6.45
C LEU A 60 8.43 -6.97 7.94
N GLY A 61 9.11 -6.12 8.69
CA GLY A 61 8.88 -5.93 10.13
C GLY A 61 7.43 -5.54 10.45
N PRO A 62 6.90 -4.43 9.90
CA PRO A 62 5.52 -4.03 10.10
C PRO A 62 4.51 -5.08 9.64
N LEU A 63 4.77 -5.74 8.50
CA LEU A 63 3.91 -6.81 7.98
C LEU A 63 3.89 -8.03 8.91
N THR A 64 5.04 -8.43 9.43
CA THR A 64 5.17 -9.53 10.41
C THR A 64 4.44 -9.20 11.70
N LEU A 65 4.62 -7.98 12.23
CA LEU A 65 3.92 -7.52 13.44
C LEU A 65 2.40 -7.50 13.22
N PHE A 66 1.93 -7.04 12.06
CA PHE A 66 0.51 -7.07 11.69
C PHE A 66 -0.04 -8.50 11.69
N LEU A 67 0.65 -9.45 11.06
CA LEU A 67 0.24 -10.85 11.02
C LEU A 67 0.27 -11.49 12.40
N LEU A 68 1.34 -11.27 13.17
CA LEU A 68 1.41 -11.77 14.55
C LEU A 68 0.26 -11.22 15.39
N ALA A 69 -0.01 -9.91 15.34
CA ALA A 69 -1.10 -9.29 16.09
C ALA A 69 -2.47 -9.84 15.66
N TYR A 70 -2.68 -10.06 14.36
CA TYR A 70 -3.91 -10.66 13.84
C TYR A 70 -4.15 -12.08 14.38
N PHE A 71 -3.12 -12.91 14.43
CA PHE A 71 -3.26 -14.30 14.86
C PHE A 71 -3.26 -14.48 16.36
N THR A 72 -2.59 -13.59 17.13
CA THR A 72 -2.41 -13.77 18.58
C THR A 72 -3.30 -12.85 19.42
N ILE A 73 -3.71 -11.68 18.93
CA ILE A 73 -4.44 -10.67 19.70
C ILE A 73 -5.88 -10.56 19.19
N ARG A 74 -6.81 -11.18 19.92
CA ARG A 74 -8.23 -11.22 19.54
C ARG A 74 -8.85 -9.84 19.25
N PRO A 75 -8.69 -8.79 20.08
CA PRO A 75 -9.24 -7.47 19.79
C PRO A 75 -8.71 -6.87 18.48
N VAL A 76 -7.41 -7.07 18.16
CA VAL A 76 -6.81 -6.60 16.90
C VAL A 76 -7.43 -7.32 15.71
N ARG A 77 -7.61 -8.63 15.81
CA ARG A 77 -8.27 -9.43 14.77
C ARG A 77 -9.71 -8.97 14.53
N GLU A 78 -10.49 -8.76 15.58
CA GLU A 78 -11.88 -8.29 15.47
C GLU A 78 -11.94 -6.89 14.83
N PHE A 79 -11.03 -6.02 15.23
CA PHE A 79 -10.88 -4.69 14.61
C PHE A 79 -10.54 -4.78 13.11
N ILE A 80 -9.54 -5.59 12.71
CA ILE A 80 -9.17 -5.78 11.30
C ILE A 80 -10.35 -6.34 10.49
N LEU A 81 -11.10 -7.28 11.06
CA LEU A 81 -12.27 -7.89 10.43
C LEU A 81 -13.50 -6.96 10.37
N SER A 82 -13.53 -5.87 11.13
CA SER A 82 -14.59 -4.85 11.11
C SER A 82 -14.29 -3.66 10.19
N ALA A 83 -13.09 -3.59 9.63
CA ALA A 83 -12.68 -2.47 8.78
C ALA A 83 -13.55 -2.37 7.50
N ASP A 84 -13.88 -1.15 7.07
CA ASP A 84 -14.70 -0.95 5.87
C ASP A 84 -13.95 -1.36 4.60
N LEU A 85 -14.41 -2.41 3.94
CA LEU A 85 -13.86 -2.91 2.67
C LEU A 85 -13.89 -1.86 1.55
N ARG A 86 -14.85 -0.93 1.58
CA ARG A 86 -14.94 0.13 0.58
C ARG A 86 -13.78 1.09 0.70
N LEU A 87 -13.43 1.45 1.94
CA LEU A 87 -12.25 2.28 2.22
C LEU A 87 -10.97 1.55 1.84
N ILE A 88 -10.84 0.27 2.22
CA ILE A 88 -9.66 -0.57 1.91
C ILE A 88 -9.43 -0.64 0.40
N VAL A 89 -10.48 -0.93 -0.39
CA VAL A 89 -10.38 -0.99 -1.86
C VAL A 89 -10.16 0.41 -2.45
N GLY A 90 -10.82 1.43 -1.93
CA GLY A 90 -10.64 2.81 -2.37
C GLY A 90 -9.21 3.31 -2.19
N MET A 91 -8.54 2.93 -1.09
CA MET A 91 -7.13 3.26 -0.87
C MET A 91 -6.19 2.62 -1.90
N GLN A 92 -6.53 1.46 -2.46
CA GLN A 92 -5.73 0.85 -3.53
C GLN A 92 -5.75 1.68 -4.83
N ALA A 93 -6.73 2.56 -5.03
CA ALA A 93 -6.76 3.45 -6.18
C ALA A 93 -5.54 4.39 -6.24
N TRP A 94 -4.91 4.70 -5.11
CA TRP A 94 -3.66 5.48 -5.06
C TRP A 94 -2.51 4.84 -5.82
N ARG A 95 -2.56 3.54 -6.06
CA ARG A 95 -1.51 2.80 -6.80
C ARG A 95 -1.44 3.18 -8.29
N TRP A 96 -2.44 3.89 -8.83
CA TRP A 96 -2.29 4.46 -10.16
C TRP A 96 -1.06 5.40 -10.24
N ALA A 97 -0.59 5.94 -9.11
CA ALA A 97 0.64 6.72 -8.99
C ALA A 97 1.92 5.91 -9.35
N GLY A 98 1.81 4.59 -9.58
CA GLY A 98 2.85 3.76 -10.19
C GLY A 98 3.35 4.29 -11.54
N LEU A 99 2.56 5.16 -12.23
CA LEU A 99 3.03 5.97 -13.36
C LEU A 99 4.34 6.72 -13.02
N GLY A 100 4.55 7.10 -11.76
CA GLY A 100 5.78 7.73 -11.28
C GLY A 100 7.03 6.87 -11.52
N PHE A 101 6.95 5.53 -11.45
CA PHE A 101 8.09 4.65 -11.76
C PHE A 101 8.48 4.75 -13.24
N LEU A 102 7.51 4.82 -14.14
CA LEU A 102 7.76 5.00 -15.58
C LEU A 102 8.39 6.38 -15.86
N THR A 103 7.93 7.40 -15.15
CA THR A 103 8.54 8.74 -15.21
C THR A 103 10.00 8.69 -14.73
N LEU A 104 10.29 8.05 -13.60
CA LEU A 104 11.64 7.89 -13.08
C LEU A 104 12.54 7.08 -14.03
N TYR A 105 11.98 6.14 -14.78
CA TYR A 105 12.69 5.44 -15.84
C TYR A 105 13.06 6.38 -17.00
N THR A 106 12.15 7.24 -17.47
CA THR A 106 12.44 8.18 -18.57
C THR A 106 13.55 9.17 -18.19
N TYR A 107 13.66 9.55 -16.93
CA TYR A 107 14.75 10.37 -16.39
C TYR A 107 16.01 9.60 -16.02
N ARG A 108 16.09 8.29 -16.32
CA ARG A 108 17.22 7.41 -16.00
C ARG A 108 17.57 7.36 -14.49
N ILE A 109 16.57 7.54 -13.63
CA ILE A 109 16.71 7.43 -12.17
C ILE A 109 16.53 5.98 -11.74
N LEU A 110 15.60 5.24 -12.37
CA LEU A 110 15.34 3.83 -12.10
C LEU A 110 15.55 2.98 -13.37
N PRO A 111 16.00 1.73 -13.21
CA PRO A 111 16.19 0.81 -14.33
C PRO A 111 14.85 0.30 -14.86
N GLY A 112 14.75 0.11 -16.19
CA GLY A 112 13.53 -0.35 -16.84
C GLY A 112 13.05 -1.72 -16.35
N ILE A 113 13.96 -2.64 -16.05
CA ILE A 113 13.64 -3.98 -15.53
C ILE A 113 12.83 -3.92 -14.22
N PHE A 114 13.00 -2.86 -13.44
CA PHE A 114 12.22 -2.59 -12.22
C PHE A 114 11.00 -1.71 -12.51
N ALA A 115 11.22 -0.58 -13.20
CA ALA A 115 10.21 0.47 -13.33
C ALA A 115 8.98 0.02 -14.15
N TRP A 116 9.17 -0.80 -15.21
CA TRP A 116 8.06 -1.26 -16.02
C TRP A 116 7.12 -2.22 -15.26
N PRO A 117 7.59 -3.35 -14.69
CA PRO A 117 6.68 -4.23 -13.96
C PRO A 117 6.07 -3.55 -12.73
N ALA A 118 6.85 -2.82 -11.92
CA ALA A 118 6.32 -2.11 -10.75
C ALA A 118 5.31 -1.04 -11.14
N GLY A 119 5.60 -0.22 -12.15
CA GLY A 119 4.71 0.85 -12.59
C GLY A 119 3.41 0.34 -13.20
N LEU A 120 3.48 -0.61 -14.15
CA LEU A 120 2.29 -1.13 -14.82
C LEU A 120 1.42 -1.97 -13.88
N GLY A 121 2.03 -2.75 -12.99
CA GLY A 121 1.31 -3.55 -12.01
C GLY A 121 0.57 -2.67 -11.00
N ASP A 122 1.24 -1.68 -10.43
CA ASP A 122 0.61 -0.68 -9.56
C ASP A 122 -0.55 0.04 -10.26
N MET A 123 -0.35 0.52 -11.48
CA MET A 123 -1.39 1.18 -12.27
C MET A 123 -2.58 0.24 -12.54
N ALA A 124 -2.32 -1.03 -12.88
CA ALA A 124 -3.38 -2.00 -13.15
C ALA A 124 -4.25 -2.22 -11.90
N VAL A 125 -3.65 -2.39 -10.72
CA VAL A 125 -4.39 -2.51 -9.47
C VAL A 125 -5.12 -1.21 -9.13
N GLY A 126 -4.46 -0.06 -9.25
CA GLY A 126 -5.04 1.25 -8.95
C GLY A 126 -6.27 1.56 -9.82
N ILE A 127 -6.17 1.37 -11.13
CA ILE A 127 -7.27 1.62 -12.07
C ILE A 127 -8.42 0.62 -11.82
N THR A 128 -8.10 -0.66 -11.61
CA THR A 128 -9.12 -1.69 -11.39
C THR A 128 -9.75 -1.62 -10.00
N ALA A 129 -9.17 -0.89 -9.04
CA ALA A 129 -9.82 -0.62 -7.75
C ALA A 129 -11.18 0.09 -7.92
N ILE A 130 -11.34 0.94 -8.93
CA ILE A 130 -12.60 1.66 -9.19
C ILE A 130 -13.76 0.69 -9.52
N PRO A 131 -13.68 -0.18 -10.55
CA PRO A 131 -14.76 -1.14 -10.83
C PRO A 131 -14.92 -2.19 -9.73
N VAL A 132 -13.88 -2.55 -8.98
CA VAL A 132 -13.99 -3.44 -7.81
C VAL A 132 -14.80 -2.76 -6.71
N LEU A 133 -14.51 -1.50 -6.40
CA LEU A 133 -15.29 -0.69 -5.45
C LEU A 133 -16.74 -0.55 -5.90
N ALA A 134 -16.99 -0.25 -7.16
CA ALA A 134 -18.36 -0.18 -7.72
C ALA A 134 -19.10 -1.52 -7.58
N SER A 135 -18.39 -2.65 -7.72
CA SER A 135 -18.97 -3.98 -7.54
C SER A 135 -19.31 -4.27 -6.08
N LEU A 136 -18.46 -3.84 -5.13
CA LEU A 136 -18.74 -3.93 -3.69
C LEU A 136 -19.99 -3.13 -3.29
N LEU A 137 -20.20 -1.96 -3.92
CA LEU A 137 -21.36 -1.11 -3.64
C LEU A 137 -22.66 -1.64 -4.22
N ARG A 138 -22.60 -2.34 -5.38
CA ARG A 138 -23.79 -2.74 -6.15
C ARG A 138 -24.22 -4.19 -5.95
N LYS A 139 -23.31 -5.07 -5.54
CA LYS A 139 -23.53 -6.53 -5.53
C LYS A 139 -23.35 -7.07 -4.12
N PRO A 140 -24.43 -7.42 -3.41
CA PRO A 140 -24.34 -8.15 -2.14
C PRO A 140 -23.54 -9.45 -2.34
N GLY A 141 -22.64 -9.77 -1.41
CA GLY A 141 -21.83 -10.99 -1.47
C GLY A 141 -20.60 -10.93 -2.41
N PHE A 142 -20.38 -9.81 -3.14
CA PHE A 142 -19.20 -9.71 -4.03
C PHE A 142 -17.88 -9.93 -3.28
N ALA A 143 -17.78 -9.44 -2.03
CA ALA A 143 -16.59 -9.58 -1.20
C ALA A 143 -16.22 -11.04 -0.87
N GLY A 144 -17.19 -11.96 -0.80
CA GLY A 144 -16.95 -13.41 -0.63
C GLY A 144 -16.65 -14.13 -1.95
N GLY A 145 -16.72 -13.44 -3.09
CA GLY A 145 -16.62 -14.06 -4.41
C GLY A 145 -15.17 -14.24 -4.90
N LYS A 146 -14.97 -15.26 -5.76
CA LYS A 146 -13.65 -15.60 -6.34
C LYS A 146 -12.97 -14.40 -7.06
N ARG A 147 -13.75 -13.52 -7.71
CA ARG A 147 -13.22 -12.34 -8.41
C ARG A 147 -12.57 -11.35 -7.47
N PHE A 148 -13.18 -11.12 -6.29
CA PHE A 148 -12.62 -10.24 -5.27
C PHE A 148 -11.33 -10.82 -4.68
N VAL A 149 -11.34 -12.14 -4.38
CA VAL A 149 -10.15 -12.86 -3.90
C VAL A 149 -9.03 -12.79 -4.93
N ALA A 150 -9.30 -13.11 -6.21
CA ALA A 150 -8.30 -13.07 -7.27
C ALA A 150 -7.67 -11.68 -7.44
N TRP A 151 -8.48 -10.61 -7.41
CA TRP A 151 -7.98 -9.23 -7.49
C TRP A 151 -7.03 -8.87 -6.34
N ASN A 152 -7.37 -9.27 -5.10
CA ASN A 152 -6.50 -9.05 -3.96
C ASN A 152 -5.19 -9.86 -4.06
N LEU A 153 -5.26 -11.11 -4.52
CA LEU A 153 -4.06 -11.93 -4.73
C LEU A 153 -3.16 -11.36 -5.83
N LEU A 154 -3.73 -10.85 -6.93
CA LEU A 154 -2.97 -10.17 -7.98
C LEU A 154 -2.28 -8.90 -7.44
N GLY A 155 -2.94 -8.12 -6.57
CA GLY A 155 -2.34 -6.95 -5.94
C GLY A 155 -1.17 -7.31 -4.99
N ILE A 156 -1.28 -8.43 -4.27
CA ILE A 156 -0.17 -8.95 -3.44
C ILE A 156 0.98 -9.44 -4.33
N LEU A 157 0.66 -10.19 -5.39
CA LEU A 157 1.64 -10.72 -6.33
C LEU A 157 2.44 -9.57 -6.97
N ASP A 158 1.77 -8.53 -7.42
CA ASP A 158 2.41 -7.37 -8.02
C ASP A 158 3.43 -6.71 -7.06
N LEU A 159 3.02 -6.40 -5.82
CA LEU A 159 3.92 -5.84 -4.82
C LEU A 159 5.09 -6.78 -4.50
N THR A 160 4.83 -8.09 -4.44
CA THR A 160 5.87 -9.10 -4.20
C THR A 160 6.88 -9.13 -5.35
N VAL A 161 6.42 -9.10 -6.61
CA VAL A 161 7.28 -9.05 -7.79
C VAL A 161 8.12 -7.78 -7.79
N ALA A 162 7.51 -6.60 -7.55
CA ALA A 162 8.24 -5.34 -7.50
C ALA A 162 9.35 -5.34 -6.44
N VAL A 163 9.03 -5.80 -5.21
CA VAL A 163 10.01 -5.93 -4.12
C VAL A 163 11.11 -6.93 -4.48
N SER A 164 10.75 -8.07 -5.06
CA SER A 164 11.71 -9.10 -5.45
C SER A 164 12.70 -8.59 -6.49
N ILE A 165 12.21 -7.92 -7.54
CA ILE A 165 13.07 -7.31 -8.56
C ILE A 165 13.96 -6.23 -7.92
N GLY A 166 13.38 -5.35 -7.11
CA GLY A 166 14.11 -4.25 -6.47
C GLY A 166 15.22 -4.71 -5.51
N ALA A 167 14.98 -5.79 -4.77
CA ALA A 167 15.89 -6.27 -3.74
C ALA A 167 16.87 -7.36 -4.23
N LEU A 168 16.43 -8.28 -5.09
CA LEU A 168 17.22 -9.47 -5.45
C LEU A 168 18.05 -9.29 -6.72
N VAL A 169 17.54 -8.58 -7.73
CA VAL A 169 18.29 -8.43 -9.00
C VAL A 169 19.62 -7.70 -8.80
N PRO A 170 19.76 -6.67 -7.95
CA PRO A 170 21.05 -6.04 -7.67
C PRO A 170 22.10 -7.01 -7.11
N ILE A 171 21.66 -8.07 -6.44
CA ILE A 171 22.52 -9.06 -5.78
C ILE A 171 22.80 -10.24 -6.72
N LEU A 172 21.75 -10.82 -7.31
CA LEU A 172 21.83 -12.07 -8.07
C LEU A 172 22.23 -11.86 -9.53
N ALA A 173 21.91 -10.72 -10.10
CA ALA A 173 22.14 -10.41 -11.51
C ALA A 173 22.44 -8.91 -11.71
N PRO A 174 23.51 -8.37 -11.10
CA PRO A 174 23.82 -6.95 -11.13
C PRO A 174 24.00 -6.40 -12.56
N ASN A 175 24.44 -7.23 -13.49
CA ASN A 175 24.64 -6.85 -14.88
C ASN A 175 23.33 -6.53 -15.63
N LEU A 176 22.16 -7.01 -15.14
CA LEU A 176 20.86 -6.69 -15.74
C LEU A 176 20.43 -5.23 -15.51
N TYR A 177 20.99 -4.57 -14.52
CA TYR A 177 20.69 -3.15 -14.26
C TYR A 177 21.51 -2.18 -15.11
N GLY A 178 22.69 -2.60 -15.59
CA GLY A 178 23.61 -1.70 -16.25
C GLY A 178 24.11 -0.60 -15.31
N ALA A 179 24.18 0.64 -15.82
CA ALA A 179 24.65 1.80 -15.04
C ALA A 179 23.61 2.36 -14.06
N VAL A 180 22.31 2.13 -14.32
CA VAL A 180 21.19 2.64 -13.50
C VAL A 180 20.68 1.52 -12.60
N THR A 181 20.60 1.77 -11.30
CA THR A 181 20.21 0.77 -10.29
C THR A 181 18.97 1.21 -9.50
N THR A 182 18.47 0.33 -8.63
CA THR A 182 17.37 0.66 -7.69
C THR A 182 17.84 1.36 -6.41
N ALA A 183 19.14 1.71 -6.30
CA ALA A 183 19.68 2.42 -5.13
C ALA A 183 18.89 3.68 -4.70
N PRO A 184 18.31 4.49 -5.61
CA PRO A 184 17.45 5.61 -5.21
C PRO A 184 16.25 5.21 -4.36
N MET A 185 15.75 3.95 -4.48
CA MET A 185 14.63 3.45 -3.66
C MET A 185 14.98 3.28 -2.17
N SER A 186 16.26 3.40 -1.78
CA SER A 186 16.71 3.40 -0.38
C SER A 186 16.89 4.82 0.20
N GLN A 187 16.60 5.86 -0.58
CA GLN A 187 16.80 7.27 -0.22
C GLN A 187 15.47 8.03 -0.25
N LEU A 188 15.34 9.11 0.54
CA LEU A 188 14.18 10.00 0.48
C LEU A 188 14.12 10.73 -0.87
N PRO A 189 12.91 10.93 -1.41
CA PRO A 189 11.61 10.51 -0.87
C PRO A 189 11.22 9.06 -1.22
N LEU A 190 11.95 8.40 -2.13
CA LEU A 190 11.55 7.11 -2.72
C LEU A 190 11.53 5.96 -1.71
N VAL A 191 12.31 6.02 -0.63
CA VAL A 191 12.33 4.98 0.41
C VAL A 191 10.98 4.84 1.14
N LEU A 192 10.14 5.87 1.12
CA LEU A 192 8.78 5.81 1.67
C LEU A 192 7.91 4.78 0.93
N ILE A 193 8.23 4.48 -0.33
CA ILE A 193 7.47 3.49 -1.11
C ILE A 193 7.70 2.08 -0.54
N PRO A 194 8.92 1.49 -0.52
CA PRO A 194 9.12 0.13 -0.04
C PRO A 194 8.94 -0.04 1.47
N VAL A 195 9.16 1.00 2.30
CA VAL A 195 9.18 0.85 3.76
C VAL A 195 7.87 1.30 4.44
N PHE A 196 7.05 2.10 3.76
CA PHE A 196 5.77 2.56 4.29
C PHE A 196 4.58 2.18 3.40
N LEU A 197 4.59 2.55 2.10
CA LEU A 197 3.44 2.31 1.23
C LEU A 197 3.24 0.83 0.90
N VAL A 198 4.29 0.11 0.52
CA VAL A 198 4.19 -1.32 0.16
C VAL A 198 3.66 -2.17 1.32
N PRO A 199 4.22 -2.13 2.55
CA PRO A 199 3.65 -2.89 3.66
C PRO A 199 2.23 -2.45 3.99
N THR A 200 1.89 -1.16 3.89
CA THR A 200 0.51 -0.69 4.07
C THR A 200 -0.44 -1.32 3.05
N PHE A 201 -0.12 -1.29 1.76
CA PHE A 201 -0.96 -1.89 0.73
C PHE A 201 -1.06 -3.42 0.88
N LEU A 202 0.01 -4.11 1.27
CA LEU A 202 -0.04 -5.54 1.58
C LEU A 202 -0.99 -5.83 2.75
N MET A 203 -0.93 -5.06 3.84
CA MET A 203 -1.85 -5.21 4.97
C MET A 203 -3.30 -4.97 4.55
N LEU A 204 -3.58 -4.01 3.67
CA LEU A 204 -4.92 -3.74 3.16
C LEU A 204 -5.44 -4.93 2.32
N HIS A 205 -4.62 -5.49 1.42
CA HIS A 205 -4.99 -6.69 0.66
C HIS A 205 -5.23 -7.91 1.55
N LEU A 206 -4.37 -8.12 2.56
CA LEU A 206 -4.53 -9.21 3.53
C LEU A 206 -5.80 -9.03 4.36
N THR A 207 -6.09 -7.81 4.83
CA THR A 207 -7.34 -7.49 5.53
C THR A 207 -8.56 -7.84 4.68
N ALA A 208 -8.57 -7.45 3.40
CA ALA A 208 -9.63 -7.76 2.46
C ALA A 208 -9.81 -9.28 2.28
N LEU A 209 -8.71 -10.04 2.19
CA LEU A 209 -8.74 -11.51 2.07
C LEU A 209 -9.25 -12.19 3.36
N PHE A 210 -8.85 -11.71 4.53
CA PHE A 210 -9.32 -12.25 5.81
C PHE A 210 -10.83 -12.03 5.97
N GLN A 211 -11.34 -10.86 5.61
CA GLN A 211 -12.77 -10.58 5.60
C GLN A 211 -13.53 -11.41 4.56
N SER A 212 -12.97 -11.54 3.34
CA SER A 212 -13.56 -12.36 2.27
C SER A 212 -13.76 -13.81 2.70
N ARG A 213 -12.77 -14.41 3.39
CA ARG A 213 -12.88 -15.77 3.93
C ARG A 213 -14.01 -15.89 4.94
N ARG A 214 -14.18 -14.92 5.84
CA ARG A 214 -15.25 -14.90 6.84
C ARG A 214 -16.64 -14.77 6.22
N LEU A 215 -16.74 -14.07 5.08
CA LEU A 215 -18.01 -13.88 4.37
C LEU A 215 -18.39 -15.09 3.50
N ALA A 216 -17.43 -15.95 3.17
CA ALA A 216 -17.65 -17.16 2.37
C ALA A 216 -17.91 -18.41 3.23
N SER A 217 -17.64 -18.36 4.55
CA SER A 217 -17.94 -19.41 5.55
C SER A 217 -19.36 -19.27 6.09
#